data_7070237b02412ef5409075a7f72b55c4
#
_entry.id   7070237b02412ef5409075a7f72b55c4
#
_cell.length_a   1.000
_cell.length_b   1.000
_cell.length_c   1.000
_cell.angle_alpha   90.00
_cell.angle_beta   90.00
_cell.angle_gamma   90.00
#
_symmetry.space_group_name_H-M   'P 1'
#
loop_
_entity.id
_entity.type
_entity.pdbx_description
1 polymer ?
#
loop_
_entity_poly.entity_id
_entity_poly.type
_entity_poly.pdbx_seq_one_letter_code
_entity_poly.pdbx_strand_id
1 'polypeptide(L)'
;TNGKTTTTRMISRILQTAGMRAVNNSTGANLITGVTAALISDSNLSGKPASEMGLFEVDEASVPKVASEADLGILAVLNLFRDQLDRYGELAYTGRVVASAFPALPEDGSVVLNADDPLVASLGRHARKPVYYGVDEPSLDTGRLQHIADSKDCPICGTALAYDAVYMGHVGVYDCKACSFGRPELAYRASSVRLDGARGADFLLSTPTQEAEVRVNLPGLYNVYNALAAATVAAEAGVGIDEISRGLRDFGGAFGRVERVRAGDREAFLLLIKNPVGFNEILRTFVASDDARYILIAINDNHADGRDVSWLWDVDFEMLAEARVEGKTKGASPFMVAGIRAEDMAVRLKYADLPVGTVIPDLKEAIRAALAATPPGQTLYVLPTYTAMLEIRKTLSELGYTHPFWEE
;
A
#
# COMPACT_ATOMS: atom_id res chain seq x y z
N THR A 1 -8.30 -2.35 -0.78
CA THR A 1 -7.66 -3.30 0.16
C THR A 1 -6.25 -2.90 0.59
N ASN A 2 -5.39 -2.40 -0.30
CA ASN A 2 -4.03 -1.97 0.03
C ASN A 2 -3.93 -0.46 0.20
N GLY A 3 -2.98 0.00 1.04
CA GLY A 3 -2.64 1.41 1.18
C GLY A 3 -3.51 2.24 2.14
N LYS A 4 -4.61 1.71 2.68
CA LYS A 4 -5.54 2.44 3.56
C LYS A 4 -4.84 3.24 4.66
N THR A 5 -4.06 2.58 5.52
CA THR A 5 -3.36 3.22 6.63
C THR A 5 -2.36 4.29 6.17
N THR A 6 -1.59 3.99 5.13
CA THR A 6 -0.59 4.93 4.58
C THR A 6 -1.29 6.17 4.02
N THR A 7 -2.33 5.99 3.21
CA THR A 7 -3.12 7.08 2.63
C THR A 7 -3.78 7.94 3.71
N THR A 8 -4.42 7.30 4.71
CA THR A 8 -5.04 8.03 5.83
C THR A 8 -4.03 8.88 6.60
N ARG A 9 -2.85 8.34 6.87
CA ARG A 9 -1.77 9.10 7.54
C ARG A 9 -1.22 10.24 6.67
N MET A 10 -1.10 10.03 5.34
CA MET A 10 -0.73 11.10 4.40
C MET A 10 -1.76 12.22 4.42
N ILE A 11 -3.07 11.89 4.35
CA ILE A 11 -4.15 12.88 4.45
C ILE A 11 -4.06 13.62 5.79
N SER A 12 -3.91 12.90 6.90
CA SER A 12 -3.76 13.50 8.22
C SER A 12 -2.60 14.51 8.28
N ARG A 13 -1.44 14.15 7.69
CA ARG A 13 -0.29 15.05 7.61
C ARG A 13 -0.56 16.28 6.74
N ILE A 14 -1.23 16.11 5.60
CA ILE A 14 -1.62 17.23 4.73
C ILE A 14 -2.58 18.18 5.48
N LEU A 15 -3.62 17.65 6.14
CA LEU A 15 -4.56 18.45 6.93
C LEU A 15 -3.87 19.22 8.04
N GLN A 16 -2.94 18.58 8.77
CA GLN A 16 -2.12 19.24 9.79
C GLN A 16 -1.27 20.39 9.20
N THR A 17 -0.69 20.17 8.00
CA THR A 17 0.09 21.20 7.30
C THR A 17 -0.78 22.38 6.87
N ALA A 18 -2.05 22.12 6.56
CA ALA A 18 -3.06 23.14 6.25
C ALA A 18 -3.68 23.80 7.52
N GLY A 19 -3.27 23.39 8.73
CA GLY A 19 -3.83 23.90 9.98
C GLY A 19 -5.20 23.36 10.35
N MET A 20 -5.68 22.32 9.66
CA MET A 20 -7.00 21.70 9.89
C MET A 20 -6.89 20.58 10.93
N ARG A 21 -7.84 20.52 11.86
CA ARG A 21 -7.90 19.48 12.89
C ARG A 21 -8.86 18.38 12.50
N ALA A 22 -8.33 17.16 12.36
CA ALA A 22 -9.12 15.97 12.06
C ALA A 22 -8.96 14.91 13.14
N VAL A 23 -10.06 14.34 13.61
CA VAL A 23 -10.04 13.11 14.41
C VAL A 23 -9.84 11.91 13.48
N ASN A 24 -9.02 10.95 13.90
CA ASN A 24 -8.81 9.71 13.16
C ASN A 24 -8.72 8.48 14.09
N ASN A 25 -8.94 7.30 13.52
CA ASN A 25 -8.77 6.02 14.20
C ASN A 25 -7.31 5.51 14.06
N SER A 26 -6.35 6.28 14.55
CA SER A 26 -4.89 6.08 14.37
C SER A 26 -4.34 4.74 14.86
N THR A 27 -5.06 4.02 15.71
CA THR A 27 -4.66 2.73 16.28
C THR A 27 -4.84 1.54 15.33
N GLY A 28 -5.24 1.76 14.06
CA GLY A 28 -5.50 0.69 13.10
C GLY A 28 -6.81 -0.08 13.35
N ALA A 29 -7.64 0.36 14.28
CA ALA A 29 -8.98 -0.19 14.52
C ALA A 29 -9.94 0.30 13.42
N ASN A 30 -9.98 -0.41 12.29
CA ASN A 30 -10.72 -0.05 11.07
C ASN A 30 -12.17 -0.56 11.04
N LEU A 31 -12.66 -1.11 12.14
CA LEU A 31 -14.05 -1.48 12.34
C LEU A 31 -14.84 -0.31 12.94
N ILE A 32 -16.18 -0.42 12.93
CA ILE A 32 -17.06 0.60 13.48
C ILE A 32 -16.73 0.96 14.94
N THR A 33 -16.31 -0.02 15.74
CA THR A 33 -15.90 0.20 17.13
C THR A 33 -14.70 1.13 17.25
N GLY A 34 -13.74 1.04 16.32
CA GLY A 34 -12.57 1.94 16.28
C GLY A 34 -12.94 3.37 15.89
N VAL A 35 -13.84 3.52 14.90
CA VAL A 35 -14.40 4.83 14.52
C VAL A 35 -15.15 5.47 15.70
N THR A 36 -15.99 4.70 16.37
CA THR A 36 -16.74 5.15 17.55
C THR A 36 -15.82 5.56 18.70
N ALA A 37 -14.78 4.74 18.98
CA ALA A 37 -13.82 5.05 20.03
C ALA A 37 -13.04 6.35 19.74
N ALA A 38 -12.64 6.58 18.49
CA ALA A 38 -11.98 7.81 18.07
C ALA A 38 -12.89 9.03 18.27
N LEU A 39 -14.15 8.96 17.84
CA LEU A 39 -15.14 10.03 18.03
C LEU A 39 -15.39 10.32 19.50
N ILE A 40 -15.54 9.30 20.35
CA ILE A 40 -15.71 9.48 21.80
C ILE A 40 -14.50 10.18 22.40
N SER A 41 -13.28 9.78 22.02
CA SER A 41 -12.04 10.36 22.54
C SER A 41 -11.85 11.82 22.14
N ASP A 42 -12.38 12.24 21.00
CA ASP A 42 -12.33 13.61 20.50
C ASP A 42 -13.49 14.48 21.01
N SER A 43 -14.51 13.88 21.62
CA SER A 43 -15.72 14.57 22.05
C SER A 43 -15.62 15.07 23.49
N ASN A 44 -16.27 16.22 23.76
CA ASN A 44 -16.47 16.70 25.12
C ASN A 44 -17.60 15.94 25.82
N LEU A 45 -17.86 16.24 27.11
CA LEU A 45 -18.93 15.61 27.89
C LEU A 45 -20.33 15.79 27.32
N SER A 46 -20.53 16.76 26.42
CA SER A 46 -21.82 16.99 25.73
C SER A 46 -21.90 16.22 24.40
N GLY A 47 -20.90 15.39 24.08
CA GLY A 47 -20.82 14.63 22.81
C GLY A 47 -20.43 15.48 21.60
N LYS A 48 -19.97 16.73 21.78
CA LYS A 48 -19.52 17.58 20.68
C LYS A 48 -18.05 17.33 20.36
N PRO A 49 -17.69 16.97 19.11
CA PRO A 49 -16.31 16.80 18.70
C PRO A 49 -15.49 18.09 18.86
N ALA A 50 -14.22 17.95 19.20
CA ALA A 50 -13.25 19.04 19.25
C ALA A 50 -12.64 19.31 17.89
N SER A 51 -12.53 18.29 17.04
CA SER A 51 -12.03 18.36 15.66
C SER A 51 -13.09 18.90 14.70
N GLU A 52 -12.62 19.51 13.61
CA GLU A 52 -13.48 20.11 12.58
C GLU A 52 -14.00 19.06 11.59
N MET A 53 -13.28 17.94 11.46
CA MET A 53 -13.64 16.82 10.57
C MET A 53 -13.20 15.48 11.12
N GLY A 54 -13.81 14.40 10.60
CA GLY A 54 -13.40 13.03 10.83
C GLY A 54 -12.65 12.47 9.61
N LEU A 55 -11.53 11.80 9.84
CA LEU A 55 -10.77 11.07 8.84
C LEU A 55 -10.61 9.63 9.30
N PHE A 56 -11.32 8.69 8.67
CA PHE A 56 -11.36 7.32 9.13
C PHE A 56 -10.88 6.32 8.08
N GLU A 57 -9.99 5.42 8.50
CA GLU A 57 -9.70 4.19 7.80
C GLU A 57 -10.80 3.18 8.14
N VAL A 58 -11.50 2.64 7.14
CA VAL A 58 -12.62 1.72 7.34
C VAL A 58 -12.38 0.43 6.57
N ASP A 59 -12.64 -0.71 7.23
CA ASP A 59 -12.66 -2.02 6.60
C ASP A 59 -13.85 -2.11 5.61
N GLU A 60 -13.66 -2.75 4.47
CA GLU A 60 -14.59 -2.79 3.35
C GLU A 60 -16.00 -3.24 3.77
N ALA A 61 -16.09 -4.25 4.64
CA ALA A 61 -17.37 -4.76 5.12
C ALA A 61 -18.10 -3.81 6.09
N SER A 62 -17.34 -2.90 6.72
CA SER A 62 -17.87 -1.92 7.67
C SER A 62 -18.32 -0.61 7.01
N VAL A 63 -17.93 -0.36 5.75
CA VAL A 63 -18.21 0.91 5.04
C VAL A 63 -19.70 1.25 5.02
N PRO A 64 -20.65 0.36 4.66
CA PRO A 64 -22.07 0.71 4.62
C PRO A 64 -22.62 1.12 5.99
N LYS A 65 -22.16 0.46 7.05
CA LYS A 65 -22.58 0.76 8.41
C LYS A 65 -22.06 2.12 8.88
N VAL A 66 -20.78 2.41 8.63
CA VAL A 66 -20.22 3.73 8.96
C VAL A 66 -20.91 4.82 8.15
N ALA A 67 -21.15 4.61 6.86
CA ALA A 67 -21.83 5.56 5.99
C ALA A 67 -23.28 5.85 6.41
N SER A 68 -23.97 4.88 7.03
CA SER A 68 -25.35 5.09 7.51
C SER A 68 -25.43 5.84 8.83
N GLU A 69 -24.32 5.99 9.57
CA GLU A 69 -24.30 6.58 10.91
C GLU A 69 -23.44 7.87 10.99
N ALA A 70 -22.69 8.20 9.94
CA ALA A 70 -21.85 9.39 9.89
C ALA A 70 -22.18 10.24 8.66
N ASP A 71 -22.11 11.57 8.82
CA ASP A 71 -22.24 12.51 7.71
C ASP A 71 -20.95 12.49 6.87
N LEU A 72 -20.95 11.68 5.80
CA LEU A 72 -19.79 11.53 4.91
C LEU A 72 -19.76 12.61 3.83
N GLY A 73 -18.73 13.45 3.81
CA GLY A 73 -18.47 14.37 2.69
C GLY A 73 -17.70 13.70 1.55
N ILE A 74 -16.75 12.82 1.88
CA ILE A 74 -15.87 12.17 0.90
C ILE A 74 -15.71 10.69 1.26
N LEU A 75 -15.84 9.81 0.26
CA LEU A 75 -15.52 8.40 0.38
C LEU A 75 -14.47 8.04 -0.67
N ALA A 76 -13.31 7.51 -0.25
CA ALA A 76 -12.24 7.13 -1.15
C ALA A 76 -12.07 5.61 -1.23
N VAL A 77 -11.94 5.07 -2.46
CA VAL A 77 -11.65 3.67 -2.73
C VAL A 77 -10.33 3.57 -3.50
N LEU A 78 -9.32 2.96 -2.88
CA LEU A 78 -7.95 2.98 -3.39
C LEU A 78 -7.70 1.91 -4.45
N ASN A 79 -8.02 0.66 -4.12
CA ASN A 79 -7.83 -0.51 -4.98
C ASN A 79 -8.60 -1.70 -4.41
N LEU A 80 -8.85 -2.69 -5.26
CA LEU A 80 -9.46 -3.95 -4.90
C LEU A 80 -8.57 -5.11 -5.37
N PHE A 81 -7.66 -5.55 -4.51
CA PHE A 81 -6.84 -6.73 -4.69
C PHE A 81 -7.28 -7.85 -3.76
N ARG A 82 -7.01 -9.10 -4.15
CA ARG A 82 -7.17 -10.24 -3.24
C ARG A 82 -6.33 -10.00 -2.00
N ASP A 83 -6.98 -10.00 -0.87
CA ASP A 83 -6.38 -9.96 0.44
C ASP A 83 -6.98 -11.11 1.24
N GLN A 84 -6.19 -12.10 1.60
CA GLN A 84 -6.59 -13.28 2.37
C GLN A 84 -7.94 -13.87 1.91
N LEU A 85 -7.89 -14.84 1.01
CA LEU A 85 -9.05 -15.53 0.40
C LEU A 85 -10.15 -15.95 1.39
N ASP A 86 -9.79 -16.11 2.66
CA ASP A 86 -10.66 -16.61 3.73
C ASP A 86 -11.66 -15.59 4.27
N ARG A 87 -11.50 -14.28 3.98
CA ARG A 87 -12.29 -13.25 4.66
C ARG A 87 -13.46 -12.69 3.90
N TYR A 88 -13.39 -12.51 2.57
CA TYR A 88 -14.34 -11.63 1.87
C TYR A 88 -14.96 -12.20 0.58
N GLY A 89 -14.64 -13.43 0.18
CA GLY A 89 -15.18 -13.97 -1.07
C GLY A 89 -14.70 -13.22 -2.31
N GLU A 90 -15.53 -13.16 -3.34
CA GLU A 90 -15.19 -12.53 -4.62
C GLU A 90 -14.99 -10.99 -4.48
N LEU A 91 -13.96 -10.44 -5.11
CA LEU A 91 -13.68 -9.00 -5.16
C LEU A 91 -14.87 -8.17 -5.66
N ALA A 92 -15.61 -8.70 -6.65
CA ALA A 92 -16.82 -8.07 -7.15
C ALA A 92 -17.90 -7.91 -6.06
N TYR A 93 -17.99 -8.86 -5.12
CA TYR A 93 -18.89 -8.72 -3.96
C TYR A 93 -18.43 -7.60 -3.03
N THR A 94 -17.14 -7.55 -2.70
CA THR A 94 -16.55 -6.48 -1.88
C THR A 94 -16.79 -5.10 -2.52
N GLY A 95 -16.59 -4.98 -3.84
CA GLY A 95 -16.90 -3.76 -4.58
C GLY A 95 -18.37 -3.35 -4.45
N ARG A 96 -19.33 -4.31 -4.59
CA ARG A 96 -20.77 -4.03 -4.39
C ARG A 96 -21.10 -3.58 -2.96
N VAL A 97 -20.48 -4.21 -1.96
CA VAL A 97 -20.65 -3.81 -0.55
C VAL A 97 -20.22 -2.37 -0.35
N VAL A 98 -19.03 -1.98 -0.84
CA VAL A 98 -18.53 -0.59 -0.74
C VAL A 98 -19.45 0.37 -1.52
N ALA A 99 -19.85 0.04 -2.75
CA ALA A 99 -20.73 0.89 -3.56
C ALA A 99 -22.13 1.10 -2.95
N SER A 100 -22.61 0.17 -2.12
CA SER A 100 -23.89 0.32 -1.42
C SER A 100 -23.91 1.49 -0.43
N ALA A 101 -22.74 2.02 -0.06
CA ALA A 101 -22.61 3.19 0.80
C ALA A 101 -22.71 4.54 0.05
N PHE A 102 -22.50 4.56 -1.28
CA PHE A 102 -22.46 5.82 -2.06
C PHE A 102 -23.76 6.64 -1.99
N PRO A 103 -24.96 6.04 -1.95
CA PRO A 103 -26.19 6.82 -1.79
C PRO A 103 -26.31 7.58 -0.46
N ALA A 104 -25.51 7.22 0.56
CA ALA A 104 -25.49 7.92 1.86
C ALA A 104 -24.72 9.26 1.79
N LEU A 105 -23.89 9.49 0.76
CA LEU A 105 -23.22 10.77 0.59
C LEU A 105 -24.23 11.87 0.20
N PRO A 106 -24.01 13.13 0.63
CA PRO A 106 -24.80 14.27 0.20
C PRO A 106 -24.64 14.54 -1.32
N GLU A 107 -25.46 15.43 -1.87
CA GLU A 107 -25.42 15.72 -3.32
C GLU A 107 -24.08 16.30 -3.80
N ASP A 108 -23.42 17.08 -2.96
CA ASP A 108 -22.09 17.66 -3.20
C ASP A 108 -20.94 16.74 -2.76
N GLY A 109 -21.25 15.61 -2.09
CA GLY A 109 -20.26 14.65 -1.61
C GLY A 109 -19.53 13.93 -2.74
N SER A 110 -18.24 13.73 -2.59
CA SER A 110 -17.36 13.15 -3.61
C SER A 110 -17.04 11.68 -3.34
N VAL A 111 -17.09 10.84 -4.39
CA VAL A 111 -16.56 9.47 -4.37
C VAL A 111 -15.25 9.44 -5.13
N VAL A 112 -14.13 9.36 -4.41
CA VAL A 112 -12.77 9.37 -4.97
C VAL A 112 -12.37 7.94 -5.34
N LEU A 113 -12.07 7.71 -6.62
CA LEU A 113 -11.86 6.38 -7.20
C LEU A 113 -10.55 6.31 -7.99
N ASN A 114 -9.81 5.21 -7.81
CA ASN A 114 -8.68 4.90 -8.67
C ASN A 114 -9.17 4.49 -10.07
N ALA A 115 -8.89 5.31 -11.07
CA ALA A 115 -9.26 5.07 -12.47
C ALA A 115 -8.50 3.89 -13.08
N ASP A 116 -7.31 3.61 -12.57
CA ASP A 116 -6.40 2.60 -13.12
C ASP A 116 -6.74 1.18 -12.65
N ASP A 117 -7.57 1.04 -11.61
CA ASP A 117 -8.14 -0.25 -11.18
C ASP A 117 -9.53 -0.44 -11.83
N PRO A 118 -9.69 -1.40 -12.78
CA PRO A 118 -10.95 -1.56 -13.52
C PRO A 118 -12.16 -1.80 -12.61
N LEU A 119 -11.97 -2.57 -11.54
CA LEU A 119 -13.08 -2.87 -10.62
C LEU A 119 -13.48 -1.63 -9.82
N VAL A 120 -12.50 -0.87 -9.29
CA VAL A 120 -12.75 0.40 -8.58
C VAL A 120 -13.38 1.43 -9.51
N ALA A 121 -12.83 1.61 -10.71
CA ALA A 121 -13.36 2.54 -11.70
C ALA A 121 -14.82 2.24 -12.07
N SER A 122 -15.18 0.95 -12.17
CA SER A 122 -16.55 0.53 -12.47
C SER A 122 -17.57 0.92 -11.40
N LEU A 123 -17.13 1.14 -10.15
CA LEU A 123 -18.00 1.56 -9.06
C LEU A 123 -18.55 2.98 -9.27
N GLY A 124 -17.85 3.82 -10.02
CA GLY A 124 -18.25 5.20 -10.26
C GLY A 124 -19.62 5.36 -10.95
N ARG A 125 -20.09 4.32 -11.64
CA ARG A 125 -21.47 4.29 -12.20
C ARG A 125 -22.57 4.33 -11.12
N HIS A 126 -22.23 4.05 -9.86
CA HIS A 126 -23.14 4.11 -8.71
C HIS A 126 -22.98 5.40 -7.91
N ALA A 127 -21.99 6.23 -8.23
CA ALA A 127 -21.72 7.49 -7.56
C ALA A 127 -22.40 8.68 -8.27
N ARG A 128 -22.89 9.64 -7.49
CA ARG A 128 -23.44 10.90 -8.04
C ARG A 128 -22.33 11.81 -8.55
N LYS A 129 -21.21 11.91 -7.81
CA LYS A 129 -20.04 12.71 -8.14
C LYS A 129 -18.78 11.84 -8.04
N PRO A 130 -18.47 11.00 -9.06
CA PRO A 130 -17.21 10.26 -9.08
C PRO A 130 -16.06 11.21 -9.43
N VAL A 131 -14.97 11.12 -8.66
CA VAL A 131 -13.73 11.85 -8.87
C VAL A 131 -12.62 10.82 -9.11
N TYR A 132 -12.07 10.82 -10.32
CA TYR A 132 -11.09 9.82 -10.72
C TYR A 132 -9.66 10.34 -10.63
N TYR A 133 -8.79 9.53 -10.04
CA TYR A 133 -7.34 9.75 -10.05
C TYR A 133 -6.60 8.58 -10.66
N GLY A 134 -5.41 8.82 -11.20
CA GLY A 134 -4.57 7.77 -11.78
C GLY A 134 -3.20 8.27 -12.19
N VAL A 135 -2.34 7.33 -12.58
CA VAL A 135 -0.98 7.58 -13.06
C VAL A 135 -0.99 7.66 -14.58
N ASP A 136 -0.34 8.66 -15.14
CA ASP A 136 -0.20 8.86 -16.58
C ASP A 136 1.29 8.93 -16.94
N GLU A 137 1.96 7.77 -16.88
CA GLU A 137 3.40 7.65 -17.10
C GLU A 137 3.69 6.36 -17.89
N PRO A 138 3.70 6.42 -19.23
CA PRO A 138 3.91 5.24 -20.06
C PRO A 138 5.24 4.50 -19.80
N SER A 139 6.26 5.19 -19.30
CA SER A 139 7.56 4.59 -19.00
C SER A 139 7.52 3.56 -17.86
N LEU A 140 6.44 3.56 -17.08
CA LEU A 140 6.20 2.59 -16.00
C LEU A 140 5.48 1.32 -16.46
N ASP A 141 5.14 1.22 -17.75
CA ASP A 141 4.52 0.00 -18.28
C ASP A 141 5.41 -1.23 -18.08
N THR A 142 4.85 -2.26 -17.47
CA THR A 142 5.53 -3.54 -17.24
C THR A 142 5.44 -4.48 -18.45
N GLY A 143 4.69 -4.09 -19.49
CA GLY A 143 4.51 -4.83 -20.74
C GLY A 143 3.70 -6.12 -20.63
N ARG A 144 3.28 -6.52 -19.43
CA ARG A 144 2.48 -7.76 -19.24
C ARG A 144 1.60 -7.69 -17.98
N LEU A 145 0.39 -8.24 -18.08
CA LEU A 145 -0.43 -8.55 -16.91
C LEU A 145 0.27 -9.64 -16.10
N GLN A 146 0.36 -9.45 -14.80
CA GLN A 146 0.86 -10.48 -13.90
C GLN A 146 -0.08 -11.69 -13.89
N HIS A 147 0.44 -12.89 -13.62
CA HIS A 147 -0.38 -14.11 -13.50
C HIS A 147 -1.52 -13.95 -12.48
N ILE A 148 -1.31 -13.15 -11.46
CA ILE A 148 -2.21 -12.83 -10.36
C ILE A 148 -3.11 -11.61 -10.61
N ALA A 149 -3.21 -11.09 -11.84
CA ALA A 149 -4.10 -9.99 -12.13
C ALA A 149 -5.54 -10.38 -11.79
N ASP A 150 -6.14 -9.71 -10.80
CA ASP A 150 -7.48 -9.98 -10.29
C ASP A 150 -8.59 -9.46 -11.20
N SER A 151 -8.30 -8.47 -12.04
CA SER A 151 -9.23 -7.85 -12.98
C SER A 151 -8.72 -8.02 -14.41
N LYS A 152 -8.88 -9.22 -14.96
CA LYS A 152 -8.57 -9.53 -16.37
C LYS A 152 -9.76 -9.27 -17.29
N ASP A 153 -10.97 -9.38 -16.73
CA ASP A 153 -12.22 -9.30 -17.46
C ASP A 153 -12.96 -8.00 -17.13
N CYS A 154 -13.68 -7.50 -18.12
CA CYS A 154 -14.49 -6.31 -17.98
C CYS A 154 -15.56 -6.49 -16.89
N PRO A 155 -15.62 -5.65 -15.86
CA PRO A 155 -16.59 -5.77 -14.78
C PRO A 155 -18.03 -5.50 -15.23
N ILE A 156 -18.23 -5.05 -16.47
CA ILE A 156 -19.55 -4.74 -17.04
C ILE A 156 -20.08 -5.89 -17.90
N CYS A 157 -19.28 -6.42 -18.83
CA CYS A 157 -19.74 -7.40 -19.83
C CYS A 157 -18.99 -8.75 -19.76
N GLY A 158 -17.98 -8.90 -18.92
CA GLY A 158 -17.23 -10.15 -18.75
C GLY A 158 -16.22 -10.46 -19.87
N THR A 159 -16.07 -9.61 -20.88
CA THR A 159 -15.07 -9.80 -21.93
C THR A 159 -13.70 -9.41 -21.42
N ALA A 160 -12.65 -10.11 -21.85
CA ALA A 160 -11.27 -9.77 -21.49
C ALA A 160 -10.95 -8.32 -21.81
N LEU A 161 -10.35 -7.60 -20.87
CA LEU A 161 -9.88 -6.22 -21.07
C LEU A 161 -8.62 -6.20 -21.93
N ALA A 162 -8.52 -5.21 -22.81
CA ALA A 162 -7.29 -4.86 -23.49
C ALA A 162 -6.54 -3.80 -22.66
N TYR A 163 -5.26 -4.03 -22.43
CA TYR A 163 -4.40 -3.10 -21.69
C TYR A 163 -3.43 -2.42 -22.65
N ASP A 164 -3.43 -1.09 -22.64
CA ASP A 164 -2.44 -0.27 -23.33
C ASP A 164 -1.18 -0.08 -22.47
N ALA A 165 -1.32 -0.10 -21.14
CA ALA A 165 -0.21 -0.13 -20.19
C ALA A 165 -0.62 -0.84 -18.90
N VAL A 166 0.30 -1.59 -18.31
CA VAL A 166 0.14 -2.25 -17.01
C VAL A 166 1.17 -1.69 -16.04
N TYR A 167 0.73 -1.04 -14.99
CA TYR A 167 1.64 -0.43 -14.02
C TYR A 167 1.92 -1.34 -12.81
N MET A 168 0.88 -2.00 -12.29
CA MET A 168 1.00 -2.81 -11.07
C MET A 168 -0.17 -3.81 -10.97
N GLY A 169 0.12 -5.11 -11.02
CA GLY A 169 -0.93 -6.15 -10.96
C GLY A 169 -1.88 -6.05 -12.14
N HIS A 170 -3.10 -5.57 -11.91
CA HIS A 170 -4.11 -5.25 -12.92
C HIS A 170 -4.39 -3.74 -13.05
N VAL A 171 -3.61 -2.92 -12.33
CA VAL A 171 -3.75 -1.47 -12.35
C VAL A 171 -3.01 -0.91 -13.56
N GLY A 172 -3.70 -0.11 -14.39
CA GLY A 172 -3.10 0.40 -15.62
C GLY A 172 -4.09 1.14 -16.52
N VAL A 173 -3.74 1.27 -17.80
CA VAL A 173 -4.56 1.86 -18.84
C VAL A 173 -5.22 0.75 -19.62
N TYR A 174 -6.53 0.73 -19.67
CA TYR A 174 -7.31 -0.37 -20.23
C TYR A 174 -8.57 0.10 -20.92
N ASP A 175 -9.06 -0.71 -21.84
CA ASP A 175 -10.38 -0.57 -22.46
C ASP A 175 -11.04 -1.94 -22.72
N CYS A 176 -12.35 -1.96 -22.87
CA CYS A 176 -13.10 -3.13 -23.28
C CYS A 176 -13.48 -3.02 -24.76
N LYS A 177 -13.01 -3.96 -25.57
CA LYS A 177 -13.34 -3.97 -27.02
C LYS A 177 -14.79 -4.41 -27.32
N ALA A 178 -15.52 -4.94 -26.33
CA ALA A 178 -16.90 -5.43 -26.51
C ALA A 178 -17.96 -4.45 -25.99
N CYS A 179 -17.60 -3.49 -25.13
CA CYS A 179 -18.51 -2.44 -24.65
C CYS A 179 -17.75 -1.12 -24.47
N SER A 180 -18.46 -0.07 -24.06
CA SER A 180 -17.87 1.27 -23.90
C SER A 180 -17.09 1.46 -22.60
N PHE A 181 -16.84 0.40 -21.81
CA PHE A 181 -16.11 0.50 -20.58
C PHE A 181 -14.60 0.63 -20.85
N GLY A 182 -13.98 1.61 -20.23
CA GLY A 182 -12.54 1.81 -20.26
C GLY A 182 -12.10 2.67 -19.09
N ARG A 183 -10.82 2.97 -19.02
CA ARG A 183 -10.24 3.86 -18.03
C ARG A 183 -10.92 5.23 -18.10
N PRO A 184 -11.55 5.72 -17.02
CA PRO A 184 -12.17 7.04 -17.00
C PRO A 184 -11.16 8.18 -17.17
N GLU A 185 -11.64 9.35 -17.58
CA GLU A 185 -10.85 10.57 -17.59
C GLU A 185 -10.41 10.95 -16.17
N LEU A 186 -9.15 11.35 -16.03
CA LEU A 186 -8.55 11.67 -14.75
C LEU A 186 -8.79 13.13 -14.37
N ALA A 187 -9.43 13.36 -13.24
CA ALA A 187 -9.50 14.68 -12.61
C ALA A 187 -8.17 15.02 -11.88
N TYR A 188 -7.53 14.01 -11.30
CA TYR A 188 -6.24 14.15 -10.64
C TYR A 188 -5.25 13.16 -11.24
N ARG A 189 -4.04 13.64 -11.54
CA ARG A 189 -3.06 12.87 -12.30
C ARG A 189 -1.68 12.96 -11.67
N ALA A 190 -0.95 11.84 -11.65
CA ALA A 190 0.49 11.80 -11.45
C ALA A 190 1.18 11.49 -12.78
N SER A 191 2.03 12.39 -13.26
CA SER A 191 2.84 12.23 -14.46
C SER A 191 4.31 12.54 -14.15
N SER A 192 5.21 12.32 -15.12
CA SER A 192 6.67 12.51 -14.93
C SER A 192 7.19 11.78 -13.70
N VAL A 193 6.66 10.58 -13.44
CA VAL A 193 6.97 9.79 -12.25
C VAL A 193 8.39 9.25 -12.33
N ARG A 194 9.21 9.57 -11.35
CA ARG A 194 10.58 9.07 -11.19
C ARG A 194 10.69 8.31 -9.87
N LEU A 195 10.91 7.01 -9.97
CA LEU A 195 11.14 6.15 -8.81
C LEU A 195 12.62 6.21 -8.43
N ASP A 196 12.93 6.61 -7.19
CA ASP A 196 14.29 6.75 -6.65
C ASP A 196 14.64 5.58 -5.71
N GLY A 197 14.37 4.36 -6.18
CA GLY A 197 14.63 3.12 -5.43
C GLY A 197 14.04 3.17 -4.02
N ALA A 198 14.85 2.89 -3.01
CA ALA A 198 14.47 2.88 -1.61
C ALA A 198 14.26 4.30 -1.00
N ARG A 199 14.62 5.38 -1.72
CA ARG A 199 14.56 6.76 -1.21
C ARG A 199 13.22 7.43 -1.45
N GLY A 200 12.40 6.91 -2.35
CA GLY A 200 11.07 7.46 -2.63
C GLY A 200 10.77 7.69 -4.10
N ALA A 201 9.92 8.66 -4.39
CA ALA A 201 9.51 9.01 -5.75
C ALA A 201 9.24 10.51 -5.88
N ASP A 202 9.48 11.05 -7.08
CA ASP A 202 9.06 12.38 -7.50
C ASP A 202 8.03 12.26 -8.61
N PHE A 203 7.05 13.14 -8.65
CA PHE A 203 6.08 13.20 -9.74
C PHE A 203 5.45 14.60 -9.85
N LEU A 204 4.90 14.90 -11.03
CA LEU A 204 4.06 16.07 -11.24
C LEU A 204 2.62 15.71 -10.87
N LEU A 205 2.06 16.38 -9.86
CA LEU A 205 0.65 16.30 -9.50
C LEU A 205 -0.12 17.34 -10.32
N SER A 206 -1.07 16.90 -11.16
CA SER A 206 -2.03 17.78 -11.82
C SER A 206 -3.40 17.61 -11.16
N THR A 207 -4.01 18.73 -10.80
CA THR A 207 -5.39 18.87 -10.32
C THR A 207 -6.24 19.52 -11.42
N PRO A 208 -7.56 19.66 -11.29
CA PRO A 208 -8.38 20.35 -12.29
C PRO A 208 -7.95 21.80 -12.58
N THR A 209 -7.23 22.45 -11.70
CA THR A 209 -6.91 23.86 -11.80
C THR A 209 -5.43 24.21 -11.70
N GLN A 210 -4.58 23.32 -11.17
CA GLN A 210 -3.19 23.61 -10.83
C GLN A 210 -2.30 22.39 -10.99
N GLU A 211 -0.99 22.62 -11.03
CA GLU A 211 0.04 21.59 -11.03
C GLU A 211 1.14 21.92 -10.00
N ALA A 212 1.73 20.88 -9.41
CA ALA A 212 2.87 21.02 -8.50
C ALA A 212 3.79 19.79 -8.57
N GLU A 213 5.08 20.01 -8.38
CA GLU A 213 6.03 18.92 -8.14
C GLU A 213 5.86 18.38 -6.71
N VAL A 214 5.75 17.06 -6.60
CA VAL A 214 5.57 16.35 -5.34
C VAL A 214 6.71 15.35 -5.14
N ARG A 215 7.29 15.36 -3.94
CA ARG A 215 8.21 14.32 -3.45
C ARG A 215 7.53 13.49 -2.39
N VAL A 216 7.65 12.17 -2.51
CA VAL A 216 7.22 11.20 -1.49
C VAL A 216 8.43 10.39 -1.04
N ASN A 217 8.74 10.43 0.27
CA ASN A 217 9.89 9.75 0.85
C ASN A 217 9.58 8.28 1.21
N LEU A 218 8.75 7.65 0.39
CA LEU A 218 8.40 6.22 0.48
C LEU A 218 8.66 5.52 -0.85
N PRO A 219 9.28 4.34 -0.84
CA PRO A 219 9.64 3.61 -2.03
C PRO A 219 8.42 3.00 -2.74
N GLY A 220 8.57 2.81 -4.05
CA GLY A 220 7.66 2.04 -4.89
C GLY A 220 6.46 2.82 -5.43
N LEU A 221 5.99 2.37 -6.60
CA LEU A 221 4.89 3.00 -7.33
C LEU A 221 3.58 2.99 -6.53
N TYR A 222 3.34 1.96 -5.72
CA TYR A 222 2.15 1.90 -4.86
C TYR A 222 2.06 3.08 -3.88
N ASN A 223 3.19 3.67 -3.45
CA ASN A 223 3.18 4.87 -2.61
C ASN A 223 2.92 6.15 -3.41
N VAL A 224 3.23 6.18 -4.70
CA VAL A 224 2.75 7.24 -5.60
C VAL A 224 1.23 7.21 -5.68
N TYR A 225 0.60 6.03 -5.84
CA TYR A 225 -0.86 5.88 -5.79
C TYR A 225 -1.45 6.30 -4.44
N ASN A 226 -0.83 5.91 -3.33
CA ASN A 226 -1.28 6.32 -1.99
C ASN A 226 -1.21 7.84 -1.82
N ALA A 227 -0.13 8.48 -2.28
CA ALA A 227 0.05 9.92 -2.23
C ALA A 227 -0.92 10.67 -3.14
N LEU A 228 -1.15 10.16 -4.35
CA LEU A 228 -2.11 10.73 -5.30
C LEU A 228 -3.54 10.65 -4.75
N ALA A 229 -3.92 9.51 -4.18
CA ALA A 229 -5.21 9.37 -3.50
C ALA A 229 -5.35 10.35 -2.32
N ALA A 230 -4.30 10.50 -1.50
CA ALA A 230 -4.29 11.43 -0.39
C ALA A 230 -4.39 12.88 -0.86
N ALA A 231 -3.66 13.24 -1.93
CA ALA A 231 -3.75 14.55 -2.56
C ALA A 231 -5.17 14.84 -3.09
N THR A 232 -5.77 13.87 -3.77
CA THR A 232 -7.14 13.98 -4.30
C THR A 232 -8.16 14.21 -3.20
N VAL A 233 -8.12 13.41 -2.13
CA VAL A 233 -9.03 13.57 -0.97
C VAL A 233 -8.82 14.91 -0.29
N ALA A 234 -7.58 15.34 -0.08
CA ALA A 234 -7.29 16.62 0.55
C ALA A 234 -7.74 17.80 -0.32
N ALA A 235 -7.55 17.74 -1.64
CA ALA A 235 -8.02 18.77 -2.57
C ALA A 235 -9.57 18.85 -2.61
N GLU A 236 -10.27 17.69 -2.64
CA GLU A 236 -11.73 17.66 -2.53
C GLU A 236 -12.25 18.17 -1.16
N ALA A 237 -11.42 18.09 -0.12
CA ALA A 237 -11.67 18.71 1.19
C ALA A 237 -11.30 20.20 1.25
N GLY A 238 -10.87 20.82 0.14
CA GLY A 238 -10.57 22.23 0.02
C GLY A 238 -9.15 22.64 0.41
N VAL A 239 -8.21 21.69 0.55
CA VAL A 239 -6.80 21.98 0.82
C VAL A 239 -6.09 22.45 -0.44
N GLY A 240 -5.30 23.50 -0.35
CA GLY A 240 -4.50 24.03 -1.46
C GLY A 240 -3.34 23.12 -1.88
N ILE A 241 -2.93 23.23 -3.16
CA ILE A 241 -1.90 22.36 -3.73
C ILE A 241 -0.54 22.49 -3.05
N ASP A 242 -0.21 23.69 -2.54
CA ASP A 242 1.03 23.96 -1.82
C ASP A 242 1.09 23.24 -0.46
N GLU A 243 -0.03 23.23 0.29
CA GLU A 243 -0.17 22.49 1.53
C GLU A 243 -0.11 20.99 1.29
N ILE A 244 -0.75 20.50 0.21
CA ILE A 244 -0.70 19.09 -0.21
C ILE A 244 0.75 18.69 -0.50
N SER A 245 1.46 19.45 -1.35
CA SER A 245 2.84 19.15 -1.72
C SER A 245 3.78 19.16 -0.50
N ARG A 246 3.64 20.15 0.39
CA ARG A 246 4.42 20.22 1.65
C ARG A 246 4.10 19.05 2.56
N GLY A 247 2.82 18.75 2.79
CA GLY A 247 2.40 17.66 3.68
C GLY A 247 2.91 16.30 3.21
N LEU A 248 2.91 16.03 1.91
CA LEU A 248 3.45 14.80 1.33
C LEU A 248 4.99 14.73 1.44
N ARG A 249 5.69 15.83 1.21
CA ARG A 249 7.15 15.92 1.34
C ARG A 249 7.60 15.69 2.79
N ASP A 250 6.87 16.24 3.75
CA ASP A 250 7.17 16.13 5.17
C ASP A 250 6.68 14.80 5.78
N PHE A 251 6.02 13.97 4.98
CA PHE A 251 5.54 12.68 5.43
C PHE A 251 6.71 11.69 5.56
N GLY A 252 7.02 11.29 6.79
CA GLY A 252 7.90 10.17 7.11
C GLY A 252 7.13 8.84 7.03
N GLY A 253 7.85 7.75 6.81
CA GLY A 253 7.25 6.41 6.71
C GLY A 253 6.31 6.10 7.89
N ALA A 254 5.17 5.47 7.60
CA ALA A 254 4.24 5.03 8.62
C ALA A 254 4.86 3.88 9.41
N PHE A 255 4.82 3.98 10.75
CA PHE A 255 5.16 2.91 11.66
C PHE A 255 4.60 1.55 11.18
N GLY A 256 5.48 0.53 11.14
CA GLY A 256 5.07 -0.84 10.89
C GLY A 256 4.78 -1.21 9.43
N ARG A 257 5.09 -0.36 8.43
CA ARG A 257 4.97 -0.73 7.00
C ARG A 257 6.26 -0.51 6.22
N VAL A 258 6.92 0.61 6.46
CA VAL A 258 8.23 0.95 5.89
C VAL A 258 9.03 1.64 6.99
N GLU A 259 10.03 0.98 7.52
CA GLU A 259 10.80 1.50 8.66
C GLU A 259 12.30 1.30 8.42
N ARG A 260 13.08 2.34 8.70
CA ARG A 260 14.55 2.27 8.71
C ARG A 260 15.05 2.30 10.13
N VAL A 261 15.79 1.27 10.52
CA VAL A 261 16.37 1.12 11.84
C VAL A 261 17.89 1.14 11.71
N ARG A 262 18.54 2.08 12.38
CA ARG A 262 19.99 2.13 12.43
C ARG A 262 20.52 1.12 13.47
N ALA A 263 21.15 0.07 12.99
CA ALA A 263 21.74 -1.00 13.81
C ALA A 263 23.27 -0.87 13.87
N GLY A 264 23.76 0.05 14.71
CA GLY A 264 25.18 0.40 14.81
C GLY A 264 25.69 1.08 13.54
N ASP A 265 26.60 0.43 12.85
CA ASP A 265 27.20 0.84 11.58
C ASP A 265 26.45 0.30 10.34
N ARG A 266 25.30 -0.33 10.54
CA ARG A 266 24.41 -0.92 9.50
C ARG A 266 23.05 -0.28 9.54
N GLU A 267 22.26 -0.50 8.51
CA GLU A 267 20.85 -0.15 8.46
C GLU A 267 20.01 -1.41 8.28
N ALA A 268 18.93 -1.57 9.04
CA ALA A 268 17.88 -2.54 8.76
C ALA A 268 16.68 -1.81 8.16
N PHE A 269 16.24 -2.21 6.96
CA PHE A 269 15.12 -1.63 6.26
C PHE A 269 13.96 -2.63 6.26
N LEU A 270 12.98 -2.41 7.12
CA LEU A 270 11.83 -3.27 7.31
C LEU A 270 10.72 -2.86 6.34
N LEU A 271 10.24 -3.81 5.55
CA LEU A 271 9.20 -3.63 4.54
C LEU A 271 8.13 -4.70 4.73
N LEU A 272 7.00 -4.32 5.31
CA LEU A 272 5.88 -5.24 5.58
C LEU A 272 5.35 -5.84 4.29
N ILE A 273 5.30 -7.17 4.22
CA ILE A 273 4.65 -7.93 3.17
C ILE A 273 3.33 -8.52 3.68
N LYS A 274 2.26 -8.40 2.89
CA LYS A 274 0.93 -8.83 3.31
C LYS A 274 0.23 -9.69 2.26
N ASN A 275 0.48 -9.42 0.99
CA ASN A 275 -0.14 -10.10 -0.14
C ASN A 275 0.80 -10.10 -1.36
N PRO A 276 0.49 -10.89 -2.42
CA PRO A 276 1.37 -11.02 -3.59
C PRO A 276 1.67 -9.69 -4.29
N VAL A 277 0.67 -8.83 -4.47
CA VAL A 277 0.84 -7.57 -5.20
C VAL A 277 1.80 -6.64 -4.46
N GLY A 278 1.60 -6.46 -3.16
CA GLY A 278 2.50 -5.65 -2.34
C GLY A 278 3.92 -6.21 -2.32
N PHE A 279 4.06 -7.55 -2.26
CA PHE A 279 5.37 -8.19 -2.29
C PHE A 279 6.05 -8.01 -3.65
N ASN A 280 5.34 -8.19 -4.76
CA ASN A 280 5.88 -7.98 -6.10
C ASN A 280 6.40 -6.55 -6.28
N GLU A 281 5.71 -5.55 -5.77
CA GLU A 281 6.16 -4.17 -5.84
C GLU A 281 7.42 -3.91 -5.00
N ILE A 282 7.54 -4.55 -3.84
CA ILE A 282 8.77 -4.53 -3.05
C ILE A 282 9.92 -5.17 -3.84
N LEU A 283 9.70 -6.35 -4.43
CA LEU A 283 10.72 -7.03 -5.25
C LEU A 283 11.15 -6.19 -6.45
N ARG A 284 10.23 -5.52 -7.14
CA ARG A 284 10.53 -4.60 -8.25
C ARG A 284 11.38 -3.42 -7.80
N THR A 285 11.06 -2.85 -6.65
CA THR A 285 11.84 -1.75 -6.07
C THR A 285 13.29 -2.18 -5.84
N PHE A 286 13.54 -3.41 -5.41
CA PHE A 286 14.89 -3.94 -5.20
C PHE A 286 15.60 -4.32 -6.49
N VAL A 287 14.86 -4.83 -7.48
CA VAL A 287 15.43 -5.11 -8.81
C VAL A 287 15.86 -3.81 -9.49
N ALA A 288 15.12 -2.74 -9.28
CA ALA A 288 15.46 -1.41 -9.80
C ALA A 288 16.64 -0.75 -9.05
N SER A 289 16.93 -1.17 -7.81
CA SER A 289 18.05 -0.64 -7.02
C SER A 289 19.15 -1.69 -6.88
N ASP A 290 20.37 -1.39 -7.32
CA ASP A 290 21.58 -2.22 -7.13
C ASP A 290 21.95 -2.44 -5.64
N ASP A 291 21.18 -1.88 -4.69
CA ASP A 291 21.52 -1.80 -3.27
C ASP A 291 21.06 -3.01 -2.45
N ALA A 292 20.10 -3.81 -2.92
CA ALA A 292 19.53 -4.90 -2.13
C ALA A 292 20.35 -6.19 -2.21
N ARG A 293 21.45 -6.25 -1.47
CA ARG A 293 22.37 -7.41 -1.45
C ARG A 293 22.09 -8.39 -0.31
N TYR A 294 21.52 -7.93 0.79
CA TYR A 294 21.27 -8.71 2.02
C TYR A 294 19.79 -8.70 2.30
N ILE A 295 19.13 -9.85 2.20
CA ILE A 295 17.66 -9.97 2.32
C ILE A 295 17.31 -11.07 3.30
N LEU A 296 16.49 -10.73 4.30
CA LEU A 296 15.81 -11.64 5.22
C LEU A 296 14.32 -11.61 4.93
N ILE A 297 13.73 -12.75 4.54
CA ILE A 297 12.28 -12.92 4.39
C ILE A 297 11.75 -13.67 5.60
N ALA A 298 10.78 -13.11 6.31
CA ALA A 298 10.26 -13.68 7.55
C ALA A 298 8.75 -13.89 7.45
N ILE A 299 8.31 -15.16 7.39
CA ILE A 299 6.93 -15.54 7.14
C ILE A 299 6.34 -16.23 8.37
N ASN A 300 5.30 -15.62 8.93
CA ASN A 300 4.42 -16.22 9.90
C ASN A 300 3.01 -16.43 9.31
N ASP A 301 2.25 -17.35 9.90
CA ASP A 301 0.85 -17.64 9.59
C ASP A 301 -0.06 -17.54 10.82
N ASN A 302 0.25 -16.61 11.73
CA ASN A 302 -0.62 -16.32 12.85
C ASN A 302 -1.95 -15.73 12.36
N HIS A 303 -2.97 -15.71 13.21
CA HIS A 303 -4.32 -15.26 12.85
C HIS A 303 -4.32 -13.85 12.19
N ALA A 304 -3.43 -12.95 12.64
CA ALA A 304 -3.32 -11.60 12.07
C ALA A 304 -2.58 -11.55 10.72
N ASP A 305 -1.78 -12.57 10.38
CA ASP A 305 -1.09 -12.69 9.09
C ASP A 305 -1.96 -13.37 8.03
N GLY A 306 -2.99 -14.11 8.45
CA GLY A 306 -3.73 -15.06 7.63
C GLY A 306 -3.10 -16.45 7.67
N ARG A 307 -3.94 -17.48 7.78
CA ARG A 307 -3.50 -18.87 7.92
C ARG A 307 -3.05 -19.51 6.60
N ASP A 308 -3.60 -19.03 5.49
CA ASP A 308 -3.26 -19.52 4.16
C ASP A 308 -2.01 -18.81 3.65
N VAL A 309 -0.92 -19.53 3.48
CA VAL A 309 0.34 -19.03 2.90
C VAL A 309 0.52 -19.42 1.44
N SER A 310 -0.48 -20.02 0.80
CA SER A 310 -0.44 -20.38 -0.62
C SER A 310 -0.20 -19.17 -1.53
N TRP A 311 -0.56 -17.97 -1.08
CA TRP A 311 -0.30 -16.70 -1.77
C TRP A 311 1.19 -16.45 -2.07
N LEU A 312 2.12 -17.11 -1.37
CA LEU A 312 3.55 -17.04 -1.67
C LEU A 312 3.88 -17.58 -3.09
N TRP A 313 3.04 -18.48 -3.63
CA TRP A 313 3.18 -19.02 -4.97
C TRP A 313 2.70 -18.05 -6.05
N ASP A 314 1.93 -17.06 -5.67
CA ASP A 314 1.47 -15.98 -6.56
C ASP A 314 2.49 -14.82 -6.63
N VAL A 315 3.54 -14.82 -5.80
CA VAL A 315 4.62 -13.83 -5.86
C VAL A 315 5.60 -14.18 -6.98
N ASP A 316 5.90 -13.21 -7.83
CA ASP A 316 6.77 -13.33 -9.01
C ASP A 316 8.26 -13.23 -8.62
N PHE A 317 8.75 -14.22 -7.88
CA PHE A 317 10.18 -14.29 -7.50
C PHE A 317 11.08 -14.55 -8.71
N GLU A 318 10.55 -15.09 -9.79
CA GLU A 318 11.22 -15.36 -11.05
C GLU A 318 11.85 -14.09 -11.63
N MET A 319 11.26 -12.92 -11.43
CA MET A 319 11.83 -11.63 -11.83
C MET A 319 13.21 -11.36 -11.21
N LEU A 320 13.46 -11.86 -9.99
CA LEU A 320 14.77 -11.72 -9.34
C LEU A 320 15.80 -12.66 -9.96
N ALA A 321 15.39 -13.87 -10.35
CA ALA A 321 16.27 -14.80 -11.05
C ALA A 321 16.66 -14.26 -12.44
N GLU A 322 15.70 -13.71 -13.19
CA GLU A 322 15.92 -13.03 -14.46
C GLU A 322 16.90 -11.86 -14.31
N ALA A 323 16.68 -10.98 -13.32
CA ALA A 323 17.55 -9.85 -13.04
C ALA A 323 18.99 -10.26 -12.65
N ARG A 324 19.13 -11.40 -11.96
CA ARG A 324 20.48 -11.97 -11.66
C ARG A 324 21.19 -12.45 -12.92
N VAL A 325 20.49 -13.14 -13.81
CA VAL A 325 21.03 -13.61 -15.09
C VAL A 325 21.46 -12.42 -15.96
N GLU A 326 20.66 -11.35 -15.98
CA GLU A 326 20.97 -10.11 -16.70
C GLU A 326 22.08 -9.26 -16.04
N GLY A 327 22.55 -9.67 -14.87
CA GLY A 327 23.62 -8.96 -14.14
C GLY A 327 23.17 -7.65 -13.50
N LYS A 328 21.86 -7.39 -13.40
CA LYS A 328 21.28 -6.22 -12.73
C LYS A 328 21.42 -6.27 -11.21
N THR A 329 21.54 -7.48 -10.63
CA THR A 329 21.72 -7.72 -9.19
C THR A 329 23.06 -8.37 -8.90
N LYS A 330 24.17 -7.75 -9.33
CA LYS A 330 25.50 -8.28 -9.13
C LYS A 330 25.87 -8.34 -7.65
N GLY A 331 26.21 -9.55 -7.16
CA GLY A 331 26.71 -9.76 -5.81
C GLY A 331 25.65 -9.84 -4.72
N ALA A 332 24.37 -10.05 -5.05
CA ALA A 332 23.35 -10.36 -4.05
C ALA A 332 23.68 -11.66 -3.30
N SER A 333 23.69 -11.59 -1.96
CA SER A 333 23.87 -12.76 -1.10
C SER A 333 22.72 -13.75 -1.26
N PRO A 334 22.91 -15.04 -0.92
CA PRO A 334 21.79 -15.96 -0.79
C PRO A 334 20.74 -15.43 0.19
N PHE A 335 19.46 -15.72 -0.08
CA PHE A 335 18.37 -15.30 0.78
C PHE A 335 18.44 -15.99 2.14
N MET A 336 18.20 -15.25 3.22
CA MET A 336 17.89 -15.80 4.52
C MET A 336 16.39 -15.85 4.69
N VAL A 337 15.87 -16.94 5.27
CA VAL A 337 14.43 -17.12 5.50
C VAL A 337 14.17 -17.48 6.97
N ALA A 338 13.08 -16.94 7.53
CA ALA A 338 12.75 -17.06 8.94
C ALA A 338 11.24 -17.12 9.19
N GLY A 339 10.86 -17.37 10.46
CA GLY A 339 9.48 -17.44 10.91
C GLY A 339 8.89 -18.84 10.85
N ILE A 340 7.63 -18.96 11.22
CA ILE A 340 6.90 -20.24 11.31
C ILE A 340 6.89 -20.98 9.96
N ARG A 341 6.84 -20.21 8.84
CA ARG A 341 6.81 -20.71 7.46
C ARG A 341 8.14 -20.54 6.72
N ALA A 342 9.25 -20.54 7.44
CA ALA A 342 10.59 -20.40 6.86
C ALA A 342 10.88 -21.48 5.79
N GLU A 343 10.47 -22.72 6.04
CA GLU A 343 10.69 -23.83 5.12
C GLU A 343 9.84 -23.71 3.86
N ASP A 344 8.55 -23.30 3.98
CA ASP A 344 7.68 -23.04 2.83
C ASP A 344 8.29 -21.94 1.94
N MET A 345 8.81 -20.86 2.55
CA MET A 345 9.48 -19.79 1.82
C MET A 345 10.78 -20.26 1.14
N ALA A 346 11.57 -21.11 1.81
CA ALA A 346 12.77 -21.69 1.23
C ALA A 346 12.44 -22.54 -0.01
N VAL A 347 11.38 -23.35 0.07
CA VAL A 347 10.87 -24.15 -1.05
C VAL A 347 10.45 -23.24 -2.20
N ARG A 348 9.68 -22.16 -1.92
CA ARG A 348 9.23 -21.20 -2.96
C ARG A 348 10.40 -20.54 -3.67
N LEU A 349 11.42 -20.10 -2.95
CA LEU A 349 12.62 -19.50 -3.55
C LEU A 349 13.39 -20.51 -4.42
N LYS A 350 13.49 -21.76 -3.96
CA LYS A 350 14.12 -22.85 -4.74
C LYS A 350 13.41 -23.07 -6.07
N TYR A 351 12.07 -23.04 -6.08
CA TYR A 351 11.28 -23.19 -7.32
C TYR A 351 11.39 -21.98 -8.25
N ALA A 352 11.84 -20.83 -7.74
CA ALA A 352 12.18 -19.66 -8.55
C ALA A 352 13.66 -19.58 -8.94
N ASP A 353 14.42 -20.68 -8.81
CA ASP A 353 15.87 -20.75 -9.09
C ASP A 353 16.70 -19.71 -8.31
N LEU A 354 16.25 -19.35 -7.11
CA LEU A 354 16.94 -18.41 -6.23
C LEU A 354 17.74 -19.13 -5.13
N PRO A 355 18.97 -18.69 -4.82
CA PRO A 355 19.80 -19.33 -3.80
C PRO A 355 19.28 -19.03 -2.41
N VAL A 356 18.98 -20.07 -1.64
CA VAL A 356 18.67 -20.00 -0.21
C VAL A 356 19.96 -20.28 0.56
N GLY A 357 20.37 -19.35 1.43
CA GLY A 357 21.57 -19.49 2.25
C GLY A 357 21.25 -20.16 3.60
N THR A 358 20.39 -19.52 4.37
CA THR A 358 20.13 -19.97 5.73
C THR A 358 18.65 -19.97 6.04
N VAL A 359 18.16 -21.03 6.69
CA VAL A 359 16.80 -21.18 7.19
C VAL A 359 16.84 -21.17 8.70
N ILE A 360 16.29 -20.14 9.36
CA ILE A 360 16.27 -19.99 10.81
C ILE A 360 14.82 -19.66 11.23
N PRO A 361 14.05 -20.65 11.72
CA PRO A 361 12.67 -20.41 12.15
C PRO A 361 12.53 -19.40 13.28
N ASP A 362 13.47 -19.35 14.22
CA ASP A 362 13.47 -18.40 15.33
C ASP A 362 13.79 -16.98 14.81
N LEU A 363 12.85 -16.06 14.97
CA LEU A 363 12.97 -14.69 14.46
C LEU A 363 14.03 -13.87 15.19
N LYS A 364 14.27 -14.12 16.47
CA LYS A 364 15.30 -13.41 17.25
C LYS A 364 16.69 -13.83 16.82
N GLU A 365 16.89 -15.12 16.60
CA GLU A 365 18.14 -15.66 16.09
C GLU A 365 18.36 -15.18 14.64
N ALA A 366 17.34 -15.25 13.80
CA ALA A 366 17.39 -14.87 12.39
C ALA A 366 17.82 -13.42 12.18
N ILE A 367 17.19 -12.46 12.88
CA ILE A 367 17.55 -11.04 12.72
C ILE A 367 18.97 -10.75 13.23
N ARG A 368 19.43 -11.40 14.30
CA ARG A 368 20.79 -11.25 14.77
C ARG A 368 21.81 -11.82 13.78
N ALA A 369 21.54 -13.01 13.24
CA ALA A 369 22.36 -13.64 12.22
C ALA A 369 22.41 -12.79 10.92
N ALA A 370 21.27 -12.27 10.48
CA ALA A 370 21.19 -11.42 9.30
C ALA A 370 21.95 -10.10 9.46
N LEU A 371 21.82 -9.45 10.61
CA LEU A 371 22.63 -8.25 10.93
C LEU A 371 24.12 -8.56 10.97
N ALA A 372 24.53 -9.70 11.57
CA ALA A 372 25.92 -10.10 11.64
C ALA A 372 26.50 -10.42 10.23
N ALA A 373 25.69 -11.00 9.35
CA ALA A 373 26.08 -11.32 7.97
C ALA A 373 26.11 -10.08 7.05
N THR A 374 25.46 -8.98 7.44
CA THR A 374 25.47 -7.73 6.69
C THR A 374 26.73 -6.93 7.01
N PRO A 375 27.60 -6.59 6.03
CA PRO A 375 28.80 -5.80 6.29
C PRO A 375 28.51 -4.37 6.80
N PRO A 376 29.49 -3.75 7.48
CA PRO A 376 29.40 -2.32 7.86
C PRO A 376 29.08 -1.41 6.67
N GLY A 377 28.21 -0.42 6.90
CA GLY A 377 27.79 0.54 5.88
C GLY A 377 26.80 -0.01 4.86
N GLN A 378 26.36 -1.29 4.98
CA GLN A 378 25.37 -1.89 4.10
C GLN A 378 23.99 -1.95 4.76
N THR A 379 22.97 -2.10 3.91
CA THR A 379 21.56 -2.21 4.34
C THR A 379 21.10 -3.66 4.30
N LEU A 380 20.53 -4.15 5.40
CA LEU A 380 19.77 -5.39 5.47
C LEU A 380 18.31 -5.09 5.14
N TYR A 381 17.77 -5.70 4.09
CA TYR A 381 16.36 -5.63 3.76
C TYR A 381 15.61 -6.77 4.47
N VAL A 382 14.66 -6.40 5.31
CA VAL A 382 13.84 -7.33 6.08
C VAL A 382 12.43 -7.28 5.56
N LEU A 383 11.92 -8.41 5.05
CA LEU A 383 10.61 -8.55 4.42
C LEU A 383 9.72 -9.45 5.30
N PRO A 384 9.10 -8.92 6.37
CA PRO A 384 8.32 -9.70 7.30
C PRO A 384 6.83 -9.63 7.00
N THR A 385 6.08 -10.70 7.35
CA THR A 385 4.64 -10.62 7.60
C THR A 385 4.38 -9.84 8.89
N TYR A 386 3.13 -9.51 9.19
CA TYR A 386 2.78 -8.58 10.26
C TYR A 386 3.26 -9.03 11.65
N THR A 387 2.97 -10.27 12.06
CA THR A 387 3.39 -10.74 13.38
C THR A 387 4.90 -10.99 13.44
N ALA A 388 5.52 -11.40 12.34
CA ALA A 388 6.98 -11.51 12.24
C ALA A 388 7.65 -10.13 12.39
N MET A 389 7.08 -9.10 11.80
CA MET A 389 7.56 -7.72 11.94
C MET A 389 7.52 -7.23 13.37
N LEU A 390 6.42 -7.48 14.10
CA LEU A 390 6.29 -7.08 15.50
C LEU A 390 7.37 -7.74 16.38
N GLU A 391 7.65 -9.02 16.14
CA GLU A 391 8.67 -9.76 16.91
C GLU A 391 10.10 -9.32 16.55
N ILE A 392 10.39 -9.13 15.27
CA ILE A 392 11.68 -8.60 14.80
C ILE A 392 11.92 -7.21 15.40
N ARG A 393 10.91 -6.34 15.34
CA ARG A 393 11.03 -4.98 15.89
C ARG A 393 11.23 -4.98 17.40
N LYS A 394 10.53 -5.85 18.12
CA LYS A 394 10.77 -6.07 19.55
C LYS A 394 12.22 -6.46 19.80
N THR A 395 12.77 -7.37 19.02
CA THR A 395 14.17 -7.79 19.13
C THR A 395 15.15 -6.65 18.85
N LEU A 396 14.87 -5.81 17.82
CA LEU A 396 15.69 -4.63 17.53
C LEU A 396 15.64 -3.61 18.67
N SER A 397 14.49 -3.46 19.33
CA SER A 397 14.36 -2.63 20.54
C SER A 397 15.13 -3.21 21.72
N GLU A 398 15.04 -4.53 21.97
CA GLU A 398 15.83 -5.22 23.00
C GLU A 398 17.36 -5.07 22.77
N LEU A 399 17.78 -4.92 21.51
CA LEU A 399 19.17 -4.64 21.14
C LEU A 399 19.56 -3.15 21.22
N GLY A 400 18.62 -2.27 21.56
CA GLY A 400 18.85 -0.83 21.71
C GLY A 400 18.91 -0.07 20.39
N TYR A 401 18.39 -0.63 19.28
CA TYR A 401 18.44 0.01 17.96
C TYR A 401 17.18 0.83 17.63
N THR A 402 16.06 0.64 18.34
CA THR A 402 14.82 1.39 18.16
C THR A 402 14.07 1.51 19.48
N HIS A 403 13.11 2.45 19.57
CA HIS A 403 12.23 2.58 20.72
C HIS A 403 11.14 1.49 20.71
N PRO A 404 10.58 1.12 21.88
CA PRO A 404 9.41 0.26 21.96
C PRO A 404 8.24 0.86 21.17
N PHE A 405 7.47 0.02 20.45
CA PHE A 405 6.40 0.50 19.56
C PHE A 405 5.21 1.17 20.27
N TRP A 406 5.10 1.04 21.58
CA TRP A 406 4.06 1.69 22.40
C TRP A 406 4.44 3.09 22.90
N GLU A 407 5.64 3.56 22.60
CA GLU A 407 6.12 4.90 22.97
C GLU A 407 6.08 5.91 21.81
N GLU A 408 5.61 5.48 20.62
CA GLU A 408 5.37 6.31 19.43
C GLU A 408 3.85 6.52 19.22
#